data_a1ee17bfd146587c8217b02102937c3b
#
_entry.id   a1ee17bfd146587c8217b02102937c3b
#
_cell.length_a   1.000
_cell.length_b   1.000
_cell.length_c   1.000
_cell.angle_alpha   90.00
_cell.angle_beta   90.00
_cell.angle_gamma   90.00
#
_symmetry.space_group_name_H-M   'P 1'
#
loop_
_entity.id
_entity.type
_entity.pdbx_description
1 polymer ?
#
loop_
_entity_poly.entity_id
_entity_poly.type
_entity_poly.pdbx_seq_one_letter_code
_entity_poly.pdbx_strand_id
1 'polypeptide(L)'
;MKDAPLREKHVVLHIKKRRFSCRPCGRPFTEPVPGIKKGARTTQRYKRSLLWACEKFSDLSAVRRAYACSSGFLYKALYEQLELERRKRLYSWPHVVGIDEHYFKRNRKLGVREFVSVLVDFKGKRVMEVVDGRSVLQLESSLTYIPGRENVRFVILDLCEPFKAFARCFFPRARLVADKFHVLRL
;
A
#
# COMPACT_ATOMS: atom_id res chain seq x y z
N MET A 1 -3.05 21.98 18.08
CA MET A 1 -2.76 20.84 17.20
C MET A 1 -4.05 20.22 16.71
N LYS A 2 -4.06 19.60 15.54
CA LYS A 2 -5.28 18.98 14.98
C LYS A 2 -5.60 17.65 15.67
N ASP A 3 -6.89 17.41 15.92
CA ASP A 3 -7.42 16.16 16.42
C ASP A 3 -8.49 15.57 15.47
N ALA A 4 -8.92 14.33 15.70
CA ALA A 4 -9.94 13.70 14.88
C ALA A 4 -11.20 14.58 14.80
N PRO A 5 -11.82 14.71 13.61
CA PRO A 5 -13.07 15.46 13.47
C PRO A 5 -14.15 14.92 14.42
N LEU A 6 -14.98 15.82 14.91
CA LEU A 6 -16.14 15.48 15.74
C LEU A 6 -17.40 16.01 15.06
N ARG A 7 -18.34 15.13 14.71
CA ARG A 7 -19.58 15.51 14.01
C ARG A 7 -19.28 16.42 12.79
N GLU A 8 -18.33 15.95 11.93
CA GLU A 8 -17.87 16.65 10.72
C GLU A 8 -17.17 18.01 10.94
N LYS A 9 -17.01 18.44 12.20
CA LYS A 9 -16.30 19.67 12.53
C LYS A 9 -14.82 19.40 12.83
N HIS A 10 -13.96 20.30 12.33
CA HIS A 10 -12.52 20.23 12.64
C HIS A 10 -12.27 20.54 14.11
N VAL A 11 -11.45 19.73 14.75
CA VAL A 11 -11.07 19.88 16.15
C VAL A 11 -9.63 20.33 16.25
N VAL A 12 -9.41 21.39 17.02
CA VAL A 12 -8.08 21.90 17.36
C VAL A 12 -7.91 21.89 18.88
N LEU A 13 -6.86 21.21 19.34
CA LEU A 13 -6.49 21.18 20.74
C LEU A 13 -5.43 22.23 21.04
N HIS A 14 -5.67 23.07 22.05
CA HIS A 14 -4.68 23.95 22.63
C HIS A 14 -4.10 23.29 23.87
N ILE A 15 -2.80 22.92 23.83
CA ILE A 15 -2.16 22.19 24.91
C ILE A 15 -0.98 22.97 25.43
N LYS A 16 -1.07 23.34 26.71
CA LYS A 16 0.02 23.99 27.46
C LYS A 16 0.97 22.90 27.95
N LYS A 17 2.22 22.92 27.49
CA LYS A 17 3.27 21.95 27.91
C LYS A 17 4.29 22.64 28.78
N ARG A 18 4.72 21.97 29.84
CA ARG A 18 5.81 22.42 30.69
C ARG A 18 7.14 21.98 30.13
N ARG A 19 8.13 22.83 30.29
CA ARG A 19 9.53 22.51 29.92
C ARG A 19 10.32 22.36 31.23
N PHE A 20 11.10 21.30 31.30
CA PHE A 20 11.94 20.96 32.43
C PHE A 20 13.40 20.92 32.03
N SER A 21 14.30 21.06 33.00
CA SER A 21 15.72 20.76 32.84
C SER A 21 16.07 19.51 33.66
N CYS A 22 16.82 18.61 33.07
CA CYS A 22 17.30 17.41 33.76
C CYS A 22 18.39 17.81 34.73
N ARG A 23 18.21 17.58 36.02
CA ARG A 23 19.23 17.91 37.06
C ARG A 23 20.59 17.25 36.82
N PRO A 24 20.68 15.92 36.50
CA PRO A 24 21.97 15.28 36.32
C PRO A 24 22.74 15.70 35.06
N CYS A 25 22.07 15.98 33.94
CA CYS A 25 22.75 16.24 32.66
C CYS A 25 22.48 17.64 32.08
N GLY A 26 21.69 18.49 32.74
CA GLY A 26 21.35 19.84 32.31
C GLY A 26 20.49 19.92 31.04
N ARG A 27 20.16 18.82 30.37
CA ARG A 27 19.42 18.82 29.11
C ARG A 27 17.96 19.20 29.31
N PRO A 28 17.43 20.15 28.53
CA PRO A 28 16.03 20.50 28.60
C PRO A 28 15.15 19.42 27.92
N PHE A 29 13.98 19.17 28.50
CA PHE A 29 12.94 18.33 27.90
C PHE A 29 11.56 18.91 28.14
N THR A 30 10.62 18.54 27.27
CA THR A 30 9.22 18.94 27.41
C THR A 30 8.43 17.74 27.84
N GLU A 31 7.48 17.93 28.75
CA GLU A 31 6.64 16.84 29.25
C GLU A 31 5.95 16.08 28.10
N PRO A 32 5.95 14.76 28.14
CA PRO A 32 5.20 13.96 27.20
C PRO A 32 3.70 14.12 27.44
N VAL A 33 2.93 14.13 26.36
CA VAL A 33 1.46 14.13 26.44
C VAL A 33 0.95 12.83 25.81
N PRO A 34 0.13 12.05 26.52
CA PRO A 34 -0.43 10.83 25.98
C PRO A 34 -1.15 11.06 24.63
N GLY A 35 -0.94 10.17 23.67
CA GLY A 35 -1.55 10.29 22.35
C GLY A 35 -0.92 11.32 21.41
N ILE A 36 0.20 11.95 21.80
CA ILE A 36 0.91 12.96 21.00
C ILE A 36 2.38 12.57 20.88
N LYS A 37 2.84 12.36 19.66
CA LYS A 37 4.27 12.15 19.40
C LYS A 37 5.06 13.46 19.52
N LYS A 38 6.31 13.38 19.95
CA LYS A 38 7.21 14.54 20.00
C LYS A 38 7.30 15.20 18.62
N GLY A 39 7.14 16.52 18.55
CA GLY A 39 7.19 17.30 17.31
C GLY A 39 5.97 17.17 16.40
N ALA A 40 4.98 16.33 16.73
CA ALA A 40 3.80 16.18 15.90
C ALA A 40 2.86 17.40 16.01
N ARG A 41 2.21 17.74 14.89
CA ARG A 41 1.17 18.78 14.80
C ARG A 41 -0.25 18.20 14.86
N THR A 42 -0.36 16.88 14.93
CA THR A 42 -1.62 16.13 15.00
C THR A 42 -1.55 15.09 16.12
N THR A 43 -2.70 14.73 16.68
CA THR A 43 -2.79 13.63 17.64
C THR A 43 -2.66 12.26 16.94
N GLN A 44 -2.37 11.22 17.70
CA GLN A 44 -2.41 9.84 17.19
C GLN A 44 -3.84 9.44 16.80
N ARG A 45 -4.86 9.95 17.52
CA ARG A 45 -6.27 9.72 17.21
C ARG A 45 -6.63 10.31 15.84
N TYR A 46 -6.17 11.53 15.52
CA TYR A 46 -6.34 12.14 14.21
C TYR A 46 -5.76 11.24 13.10
N LYS A 47 -4.52 10.76 13.28
CA LYS A 47 -3.87 9.92 12.28
C LYS A 47 -4.63 8.60 12.08
N ARG A 48 -5.06 7.93 13.16
CA ARG A 48 -5.85 6.70 13.06
C ARG A 48 -7.19 6.91 12.36
N SER A 49 -7.91 7.97 12.71
CA SER A 49 -9.19 8.31 12.08
C SER A 49 -9.03 8.65 10.59
N LEU A 50 -7.96 9.37 10.22
CA LEU A 50 -7.62 9.65 8.82
C LEU A 50 -7.37 8.36 8.02
N LEU A 51 -6.58 7.44 8.56
CA LEU A 51 -6.28 6.17 7.90
C LEU A 51 -7.53 5.31 7.73
N TRP A 52 -8.37 5.23 8.77
CA TRP A 52 -9.67 4.57 8.68
C TRP A 52 -10.54 5.16 7.58
N ALA A 53 -10.58 6.49 7.45
CA ALA A 53 -11.33 7.15 6.38
C ALA A 53 -10.76 6.82 4.99
N CYS A 54 -9.43 6.70 4.83
CA CYS A 54 -8.81 6.27 3.58
C CYS A 54 -9.21 4.85 3.15
N GLU A 55 -9.50 3.97 4.11
CA GLU A 55 -9.98 2.61 3.83
C GLU A 55 -11.47 2.55 3.45
N LYS A 56 -12.27 3.49 3.94
CA LYS A 56 -13.73 3.51 3.76
C LYS A 56 -14.20 4.32 2.55
N PHE A 57 -13.45 5.33 2.18
CA PHE A 57 -13.81 6.22 1.07
C PHE A 57 -12.95 5.93 -0.16
N SER A 58 -13.57 5.83 -1.31
CA SER A 58 -12.89 5.63 -2.60
C SER A 58 -12.15 6.87 -3.11
N ASP A 59 -12.50 8.06 -2.62
CA ASP A 59 -11.90 9.34 -3.02
C ASP A 59 -11.04 9.94 -1.91
N LEU A 60 -9.73 9.83 -2.07
CA LEU A 60 -8.75 10.45 -1.16
C LEU A 60 -8.82 11.98 -1.14
N SER A 61 -9.32 12.61 -2.19
CA SER A 61 -9.52 14.07 -2.22
C SER A 61 -10.65 14.48 -1.27
N ALA A 62 -11.71 13.67 -1.17
CA ALA A 62 -12.78 13.87 -0.19
C ALA A 62 -12.25 13.71 1.24
N VAL A 63 -11.46 12.67 1.50
CA VAL A 63 -10.81 12.48 2.81
C VAL A 63 -9.92 13.67 3.15
N ARG A 64 -9.11 14.15 2.21
CA ARG A 64 -8.24 15.32 2.42
C ARG A 64 -9.03 16.57 2.82
N ARG A 65 -10.17 16.82 2.16
CA ARG A 65 -11.06 17.95 2.49
C ARG A 65 -11.67 17.78 3.87
N ALA A 66 -12.24 16.62 4.16
CA ALA A 66 -12.88 16.31 5.44
C ALA A 66 -11.93 16.43 6.64
N TYR A 67 -10.67 16.14 6.45
CA TYR A 67 -9.64 16.27 7.50
C TYR A 67 -8.83 17.56 7.42
N ALA A 68 -9.09 18.45 6.48
CA ALA A 68 -8.34 19.68 6.23
C ALA A 68 -6.83 19.47 6.27
N CYS A 69 -6.33 18.41 5.58
CA CYS A 69 -4.92 18.09 5.53
C CYS A 69 -4.33 18.30 4.12
N SER A 70 -3.01 18.46 4.04
CA SER A 70 -2.32 18.51 2.75
C SER A 70 -2.24 17.11 2.12
N SER A 71 -2.15 17.05 0.79
CA SER A 71 -1.93 15.80 0.06
C SER A 71 -0.66 15.09 0.55
N GLY A 72 0.45 15.83 0.73
CA GLY A 72 1.71 15.25 1.22
C GLY A 72 1.58 14.61 2.60
N PHE A 73 0.82 15.22 3.53
CA PHE A 73 0.57 14.62 4.84
C PHE A 73 -0.27 13.35 4.74
N LEU A 74 -1.34 13.36 3.93
CA LEU A 74 -2.23 12.21 3.74
C LEU A 74 -1.46 11.03 3.14
N TYR A 75 -0.78 11.24 2.01
CA TYR A 75 -0.01 10.18 1.36
C TYR A 75 1.12 9.65 2.25
N LYS A 76 1.85 10.52 2.93
CA LYS A 76 2.88 10.08 3.89
C LYS A 76 2.30 9.18 4.97
N ALA A 77 1.17 9.57 5.58
CA ALA A 77 0.51 8.77 6.61
C ALA A 77 0.03 7.41 6.07
N LEU A 78 -0.53 7.40 4.85
CA LEU A 78 -1.03 6.20 4.19
C LEU A 78 0.12 5.24 3.85
N TYR A 79 1.18 5.72 3.20
CA TYR A 79 2.32 4.87 2.84
C TYR A 79 3.07 4.34 4.05
N GLU A 80 3.25 5.13 5.11
CA GLU A 80 3.82 4.64 6.37
C GLU A 80 2.98 3.49 6.97
N GLN A 81 1.66 3.58 6.89
CA GLN A 81 0.76 2.53 7.38
C GLN A 81 0.84 1.27 6.50
N LEU A 82 0.77 1.43 5.19
CA LEU A 82 0.88 0.32 4.23
C LEU A 82 2.21 -0.43 4.40
N GLU A 83 3.31 0.29 4.58
CA GLU A 83 4.62 -0.32 4.81
C GLU A 83 4.67 -1.11 6.14
N LEU A 84 4.05 -0.58 7.21
CA LEU A 84 3.94 -1.31 8.47
C LEU A 84 3.10 -2.58 8.33
N GLU A 85 2.02 -2.53 7.57
CA GLU A 85 1.18 -3.69 7.30
C GLU A 85 1.89 -4.72 6.43
N ARG A 86 2.60 -4.27 5.40
CA ARG A 86 3.42 -5.14 4.55
C ARG A 86 4.44 -5.92 5.37
N ARG A 87 5.14 -5.27 6.30
CA ARG A 87 6.12 -5.92 7.18
C ARG A 87 5.51 -6.94 8.15
N LYS A 88 4.24 -6.76 8.53
CA LYS A 88 3.54 -7.68 9.42
C LYS A 88 2.95 -8.88 8.71
N ARG A 89 2.71 -8.78 7.40
CA ARG A 89 2.12 -9.86 6.61
C ARG A 89 3.19 -10.86 6.18
N LEU A 90 3.33 -11.92 6.95
CA LEU A 90 3.93 -13.16 6.46
C LEU A 90 2.85 -13.85 5.64
N TYR A 91 2.88 -13.66 4.32
CA TYR A 91 1.99 -14.38 3.42
C TYR A 91 2.79 -15.32 2.52
N SER A 92 2.22 -16.45 2.19
CA SER A 92 2.72 -17.39 1.20
C SER A 92 1.85 -17.30 -0.06
N TRP A 93 2.37 -17.85 -1.15
CA TRP A 93 1.58 -17.94 -2.38
C TRP A 93 0.31 -18.75 -2.16
N PRO A 94 -0.87 -18.26 -2.62
CA PRO A 94 -2.13 -18.98 -2.57
C PRO A 94 -2.19 -20.06 -3.65
N HIS A 95 -3.20 -20.93 -3.59
CA HIS A 95 -3.39 -21.96 -4.62
C HIS A 95 -3.77 -21.40 -6.00
N VAL A 96 -4.42 -20.23 -6.04
CA VAL A 96 -4.88 -19.59 -7.27
C VAL A 96 -4.39 -18.15 -7.30
N VAL A 97 -3.53 -17.85 -8.26
CA VAL A 97 -2.94 -16.51 -8.48
C VAL A 97 -3.53 -15.92 -9.75
N GLY A 98 -3.96 -14.68 -9.70
CA GLY A 98 -4.26 -13.88 -10.89
C GLY A 98 -3.09 -12.96 -11.21
N ILE A 99 -2.76 -12.78 -12.49
CA ILE A 99 -1.76 -11.83 -12.98
C ILE A 99 -2.40 -11.00 -14.07
N ASP A 100 -2.36 -9.68 -13.90
CA ASP A 100 -2.90 -8.72 -14.86
C ASP A 100 -1.94 -7.55 -15.06
N GLU A 101 -2.04 -6.89 -16.20
CA GLU A 101 -1.26 -5.71 -16.54
C GLU A 101 -2.09 -4.46 -16.33
N HIS A 102 -1.53 -3.49 -15.61
CA HIS A 102 -2.13 -2.18 -15.49
C HIS A 102 -1.24 -1.10 -16.08
N TYR A 103 -1.82 -0.29 -16.97
CA TYR A 103 -1.15 0.83 -17.57
C TYR A 103 -1.30 2.07 -16.68
N PHE A 104 -0.19 2.57 -16.14
CA PHE A 104 -0.24 3.71 -15.22
C PHE A 104 -0.17 5.06 -15.92
N LYS A 105 0.77 5.27 -16.83
CA LYS A 105 0.93 6.53 -17.54
C LYS A 105 1.98 6.43 -18.63
N ARG A 106 1.76 7.18 -19.71
CA ARG A 106 2.83 7.43 -20.67
C ARG A 106 3.75 8.49 -20.08
N ASN A 107 5.00 8.14 -19.82
CA ASN A 107 6.00 9.12 -19.47
C ASN A 107 6.30 9.96 -20.72
N ARG A 108 5.68 11.16 -20.80
CA ARG A 108 5.78 12.05 -21.97
C ARG A 108 7.21 12.50 -22.26
N LYS A 109 8.10 12.55 -21.25
CA LYS A 109 9.49 12.95 -21.41
C LYS A 109 10.36 11.85 -22.02
N LEU A 110 10.07 10.60 -21.73
CA LEU A 110 10.85 9.43 -22.18
C LEU A 110 10.16 8.66 -23.31
N GLY A 111 8.91 8.99 -23.66
CA GLY A 111 8.15 8.27 -24.70
C GLY A 111 7.75 6.83 -24.31
N VAL A 112 8.08 6.41 -23.10
CA VAL A 112 7.90 5.03 -22.61
C VAL A 112 6.54 4.87 -21.93
N ARG A 113 5.90 3.73 -22.16
CA ARG A 113 4.70 3.32 -21.42
C ARG A 113 5.14 2.63 -20.13
N GLU A 114 4.64 3.13 -19.00
CA GLU A 114 4.88 2.51 -17.69
C GLU A 114 3.78 1.51 -17.40
N PHE A 115 4.14 0.24 -17.38
CA PHE A 115 3.28 -0.85 -17.01
C PHE A 115 3.64 -1.36 -15.63
N VAL A 116 2.65 -1.77 -14.89
CA VAL A 116 2.84 -2.54 -13.66
C VAL A 116 2.10 -3.86 -13.78
N SER A 117 2.69 -4.89 -13.22
CA SER A 117 2.04 -6.18 -13.07
C SER A 117 1.38 -6.26 -11.70
N VAL A 118 0.11 -6.59 -11.68
CA VAL A 118 -0.69 -6.74 -10.46
C VAL A 118 -0.91 -8.23 -10.21
N LEU A 119 -0.45 -8.70 -9.05
CA LEU A 119 -0.66 -10.09 -8.64
C LEU A 119 -1.72 -10.15 -7.54
N VAL A 120 -2.68 -11.04 -7.71
CA VAL A 120 -3.82 -11.16 -6.81
C VAL A 120 -3.98 -12.58 -6.27
N ASP A 121 -4.36 -12.69 -5.00
CA ASP A 121 -4.96 -13.90 -4.46
C ASP A 121 -6.41 -13.98 -4.96
N PHE A 122 -6.64 -14.78 -5.98
CA PHE A 122 -7.92 -14.85 -6.67
C PHE A 122 -9.05 -15.33 -5.75
N LYS A 123 -8.78 -16.30 -4.89
CA LYS A 123 -9.75 -16.82 -3.92
C LYS A 123 -9.96 -15.84 -2.77
N GLY A 124 -8.89 -15.24 -2.27
CA GLY A 124 -8.93 -14.25 -1.18
C GLY A 124 -9.40 -12.87 -1.62
N LYS A 125 -9.62 -12.63 -2.92
CA LYS A 125 -10.06 -11.35 -3.52
C LYS A 125 -9.25 -10.15 -3.04
N ARG A 126 -7.93 -10.29 -3.04
CA ARG A 126 -7.02 -9.25 -2.56
C ARG A 126 -5.80 -9.14 -3.46
N VAL A 127 -5.30 -7.93 -3.61
CA VAL A 127 -4.00 -7.68 -4.24
C VAL A 127 -2.91 -8.19 -3.30
N MET A 128 -1.99 -8.98 -3.84
CA MET A 128 -0.80 -9.49 -3.13
C MET A 128 0.39 -8.59 -3.35
N GLU A 129 0.72 -8.34 -4.61
CA GLU A 129 1.85 -7.52 -4.99
C GLU A 129 1.54 -6.68 -6.23
N VAL A 130 2.28 -5.57 -6.35
CA VAL A 130 2.34 -4.74 -7.54
C VAL A 130 3.80 -4.58 -7.90
N VAL A 131 4.17 -5.03 -9.09
CA VAL A 131 5.56 -5.04 -9.56
C VAL A 131 5.71 -4.08 -10.73
N ASP A 132 6.73 -3.23 -10.68
CA ASP A 132 7.07 -2.34 -11.79
C ASP A 132 7.56 -3.14 -12.99
N GLY A 133 6.93 -2.91 -14.14
CA GLY A 133 7.22 -3.62 -15.37
C GLY A 133 6.48 -4.96 -15.52
N ARG A 134 6.84 -5.69 -16.59
CA ARG A 134 6.18 -6.94 -16.97
C ARG A 134 7.15 -8.01 -17.48
N SER A 135 8.44 -7.72 -17.49
CA SER A 135 9.44 -8.69 -17.95
C SER A 135 9.59 -9.83 -16.94
N VAL A 136 9.94 -11.00 -17.42
CA VAL A 136 10.17 -12.18 -16.58
C VAL A 136 11.19 -11.87 -15.48
N LEU A 137 12.29 -11.21 -15.83
CA LEU A 137 13.36 -10.86 -14.88
C LEU A 137 12.87 -9.91 -13.77
N GLN A 138 12.07 -8.89 -14.11
CA GLN A 138 11.51 -7.95 -13.13
C GLN A 138 10.57 -8.66 -12.17
N LEU A 139 9.70 -9.52 -12.70
CA LEU A 139 8.77 -10.30 -11.88
C LEU A 139 9.50 -11.27 -10.95
N GLU A 140 10.45 -12.04 -11.46
CA GLU A 140 11.23 -13.00 -10.65
C GLU A 140 11.99 -12.28 -9.53
N SER A 141 12.76 -11.24 -9.86
CA SER A 141 13.54 -10.50 -8.86
C SER A 141 12.70 -9.89 -7.76
N SER A 142 11.50 -9.42 -8.11
CA SER A 142 10.58 -8.77 -7.16
C SER A 142 9.78 -9.74 -6.31
N LEU A 143 9.64 -11.01 -6.70
CA LEU A 143 8.68 -11.95 -6.11
C LEU A 143 9.34 -13.16 -5.42
N THR A 144 10.65 -13.35 -5.59
CA THR A 144 11.39 -14.50 -5.03
C THR A 144 11.32 -14.60 -3.51
N TYR A 145 11.12 -13.47 -2.81
CA TYR A 145 11.04 -13.43 -1.35
C TYR A 145 9.74 -14.03 -0.78
N ILE A 146 8.70 -14.22 -1.61
CA ILE A 146 7.42 -14.80 -1.17
C ILE A 146 7.54 -16.33 -1.17
N PRO A 147 7.39 -16.99 -0.01
CA PRO A 147 7.52 -18.45 0.07
C PRO A 147 6.29 -19.16 -0.50
N GLY A 148 6.45 -20.45 -0.81
CA GLY A 148 5.34 -21.35 -1.15
C GLY A 148 4.91 -21.29 -2.61
N ARG A 149 5.77 -20.92 -3.55
CA ARG A 149 5.48 -20.93 -4.99
C ARG A 149 5.05 -22.31 -5.53
N GLU A 150 5.49 -23.37 -4.88
CA GLU A 150 5.11 -24.76 -5.16
C GLU A 150 3.64 -25.09 -4.78
N ASN A 151 3.01 -24.25 -3.97
CA ASN A 151 1.60 -24.39 -3.58
C ASN A 151 0.63 -23.89 -4.64
N VAL A 152 1.11 -23.07 -5.58
CA VAL A 152 0.28 -22.51 -6.65
C VAL A 152 -0.13 -23.63 -7.60
N ARG A 153 -1.42 -23.78 -7.82
CA ARG A 153 -2.03 -24.80 -8.70
C ARG A 153 -2.59 -24.21 -9.99
N PHE A 154 -3.03 -22.97 -9.93
CA PHE A 154 -3.59 -22.27 -11.08
C PHE A 154 -3.06 -20.85 -11.13
N VAL A 155 -2.66 -20.41 -12.32
CA VAL A 155 -2.34 -19.02 -12.61
C VAL A 155 -3.31 -18.53 -13.69
N ILE A 156 -4.13 -17.56 -13.34
CA ILE A 156 -5.08 -16.90 -14.24
C ILE A 156 -4.37 -15.67 -14.79
N LEU A 157 -4.23 -15.56 -16.11
CA LEU A 157 -3.50 -14.47 -16.74
C LEU A 157 -4.09 -14.14 -18.11
N ASP A 158 -3.77 -12.96 -18.62
CA ASP A 158 -3.96 -12.66 -20.02
C ASP A 158 -3.04 -13.54 -20.90
N LEU A 159 -3.32 -13.65 -22.19
CA LEU A 159 -2.56 -14.52 -23.08
C LEU A 159 -1.21 -13.93 -23.53
N CYS A 160 -0.68 -12.88 -22.84
CA CYS A 160 0.59 -12.28 -23.22
C CYS A 160 1.78 -13.21 -22.90
N GLU A 161 2.74 -13.28 -23.83
CA GLU A 161 3.88 -14.19 -23.71
C GLU A 161 4.77 -13.94 -22.48
N PRO A 162 5.07 -12.69 -22.05
CA PRO A 162 5.86 -12.49 -20.84
C PRO A 162 5.27 -13.13 -19.58
N PHE A 163 3.95 -13.03 -19.39
CA PHE A 163 3.29 -13.62 -18.22
C PHE A 163 3.23 -15.14 -18.30
N LYS A 164 3.02 -15.71 -19.50
CA LYS A 164 3.08 -17.18 -19.70
C LYS A 164 4.47 -17.71 -19.38
N ALA A 165 5.52 -17.06 -19.91
CA ALA A 165 6.90 -17.45 -19.66
C ALA A 165 7.25 -17.36 -18.17
N PHE A 166 6.93 -16.24 -17.53
CA PHE A 166 7.12 -16.08 -16.09
C PHE A 166 6.38 -17.17 -15.29
N ALA A 167 5.09 -17.37 -15.54
CA ALA A 167 4.29 -18.31 -14.76
C ALA A 167 4.77 -19.76 -14.89
N ARG A 168 5.21 -20.17 -16.08
CA ARG A 168 5.78 -21.50 -16.29
C ARG A 168 7.08 -21.74 -15.53
N CYS A 169 7.96 -20.75 -15.50
CA CYS A 169 9.24 -20.85 -14.80
C CYS A 169 9.07 -20.71 -13.29
N PHE A 170 8.29 -19.74 -12.86
CA PHE A 170 8.21 -19.35 -11.46
C PHE A 170 7.28 -20.26 -10.63
N PHE A 171 6.20 -20.78 -11.24
CA PHE A 171 5.21 -21.65 -10.59
C PHE A 171 5.21 -23.06 -11.24
N PRO A 172 6.17 -23.93 -10.92
CA PRO A 172 6.42 -25.16 -11.67
C PRO A 172 5.28 -26.18 -11.64
N ARG A 173 4.36 -26.06 -10.67
CA ARG A 173 3.21 -26.97 -10.50
C ARG A 173 1.88 -26.35 -10.96
N ALA A 174 1.90 -25.12 -11.45
CA ALA A 174 0.69 -24.42 -11.80
C ALA A 174 0.22 -24.75 -13.23
N ARG A 175 -1.09 -24.85 -13.38
CA ARG A 175 -1.76 -24.84 -14.69
C ARG A 175 -2.11 -23.40 -15.04
N LEU A 176 -1.82 -23.01 -16.28
CA LEU A 176 -2.17 -21.67 -16.79
C LEU A 176 -3.61 -21.69 -17.26
N VAL A 177 -4.36 -20.68 -16.85
CA VAL A 177 -5.77 -20.49 -17.20
C VAL A 177 -5.87 -19.11 -17.86
N ALA A 178 -6.45 -19.06 -19.05
CA ALA A 178 -6.70 -17.80 -19.74
C ALA A 178 -7.80 -17.01 -19.03
N ASP A 179 -7.59 -15.71 -18.83
CA ASP A 179 -8.63 -14.85 -18.31
C ASP A 179 -9.77 -14.72 -19.32
N LYS A 180 -10.97 -15.00 -18.85
CA LYS A 180 -12.22 -14.94 -19.66
C LYS A 180 -12.39 -13.60 -20.37
N PHE A 181 -12.06 -12.50 -19.72
CA PHE A 181 -12.22 -11.16 -20.30
C PHE A 181 -11.35 -10.96 -21.54
N HIS A 182 -10.13 -11.48 -21.51
CA HIS A 182 -9.20 -11.38 -22.62
C HIS A 182 -9.57 -12.34 -23.77
N VAL A 183 -10.15 -13.50 -23.45
CA VAL A 183 -10.62 -14.47 -24.47
C VAL A 183 -11.87 -13.96 -25.20
N LEU A 184 -12.78 -13.28 -24.51
CA LEU A 184 -14.03 -12.79 -25.14
C LEU A 184 -13.85 -11.47 -25.93
N ARG A 185 -12.66 -10.86 -25.91
CA ARG A 185 -12.31 -9.66 -26.69
C ARG A 185 -11.52 -9.97 -27.95
N LEU A 186 -11.14 -11.24 -28.17
CA LEU A 186 -10.55 -11.73 -29.40
C LEU A 186 -11.65 -12.02 -30.43
#